data_9df020ba356e5e4e575330704d0193cb
#
_entry.id   9df020ba356e5e4e575330704d0193cb
#
_cell.length_a   1.000
_cell.length_b   1.000
_cell.length_c   1.000
_cell.angle_alpha   90.00
_cell.angle_beta   90.00
_cell.angle_gamma   90.00
#
_symmetry.space_group_name_H-M   'P 1'
#
loop_
_entity.id
_entity.type
_entity.pdbx_description
1 polymer ?
#
loop_
_entity_poly.entity_id
_entity_poly.type
_entity_poly.pdbx_seq_one_letter_code
_entity_poly.pdbx_strand_id
1 'polypeptide(L)'
;MEERLRNELSIEKAMIIPGDSDDTPWVKTEMGKACANCMKKLLKGENIIAVTGGSTLAAVAEMATPQIGDGLLFVPARGGFGEDVEHQANSICSKMAEKTGSKHRVLYVPDEISPEMYETFIKEQKINEVLQLIRSANMIIHGIGDALKMAERRKTSPEVMEFLKRE
;
A
#
# COMPACT_ATOMS: atom_id res chain seq x y z
N MET A 1 17.06 -9.31 -17.14
CA MET A 1 15.63 -9.47 -16.77
C MET A 1 15.02 -8.12 -16.36
N GLU A 2 15.63 -7.35 -15.47
CA GLU A 2 15.15 -6.02 -15.07
C GLU A 2 14.98 -5.06 -16.24
N GLU A 3 15.94 -5.00 -17.16
CA GLU A 3 15.86 -4.17 -18.37
C GLU A 3 14.70 -4.58 -19.30
N ARG A 4 14.47 -5.87 -19.44
CA ARG A 4 13.33 -6.40 -20.20
C ARG A 4 11.99 -5.95 -19.58
N LEU A 5 11.83 -6.09 -18.26
CA LEU A 5 10.63 -5.62 -17.57
C LEU A 5 10.44 -4.10 -17.71
N ARG A 6 11.51 -3.32 -17.57
CA ARG A 6 11.43 -1.86 -17.78
C ARG A 6 10.88 -1.51 -19.16
N ASN A 7 11.38 -2.17 -20.18
CA ASN A 7 10.99 -1.89 -21.57
C ASN A 7 9.56 -2.38 -21.87
N GLU A 8 9.20 -3.59 -21.44
CA GLU A 8 7.88 -4.17 -21.69
C GLU A 8 6.77 -3.45 -20.93
N LEU A 9 7.03 -3.02 -19.69
CA LEU A 9 6.05 -2.34 -18.84
C LEU A 9 6.14 -0.80 -18.89
N SER A 10 7.08 -0.26 -19.66
CA SER A 10 7.34 1.20 -19.73
C SER A 10 7.53 1.86 -18.35
N ILE A 11 8.24 1.18 -17.44
CA ILE A 11 8.55 1.68 -16.10
C ILE A 11 9.99 2.18 -16.02
N GLU A 12 10.23 3.20 -15.18
CA GLU A 12 11.56 3.79 -15.05
C GLU A 12 12.58 2.83 -14.43
N LYS A 13 12.14 2.01 -13.47
CA LYS A 13 13.01 1.11 -12.72
C LYS A 13 12.32 -0.20 -12.38
N ALA A 14 13.06 -1.29 -12.50
CA ALA A 14 12.72 -2.61 -11.99
C ALA A 14 13.83 -3.09 -11.04
N MET A 15 13.47 -3.77 -9.97
CA MET A 15 14.38 -4.48 -9.06
C MET A 15 13.82 -5.86 -8.82
N ILE A 16 14.59 -6.89 -9.12
CA ILE A 16 14.18 -8.28 -9.00
C ILE A 16 14.84 -8.90 -7.78
N ILE A 17 14.03 -9.39 -6.86
CA ILE A 17 14.48 -10.20 -5.73
C ILE A 17 14.25 -11.67 -6.13
N PRO A 18 15.30 -12.50 -6.17
CA PRO A 18 15.14 -13.91 -6.53
C PRO A 18 14.37 -14.67 -5.45
N GLY A 19 13.54 -15.62 -5.87
CA GLY A 19 12.75 -16.48 -5.00
C GLY A 19 11.25 -16.29 -5.15
N ASP A 20 10.48 -17.18 -4.51
CA ASP A 20 9.04 -17.11 -4.45
C ASP A 20 8.60 -16.51 -3.11
N SER A 21 7.84 -15.42 -3.16
CA SER A 21 7.37 -14.71 -1.97
C SER A 21 6.23 -15.42 -1.23
N ASP A 22 5.56 -16.39 -1.86
CA ASP A 22 4.51 -17.18 -1.23
C ASP A 22 5.12 -18.33 -0.42
N ASP A 23 6.19 -18.94 -0.90
CA ASP A 23 6.84 -20.08 -0.28
C ASP A 23 7.99 -19.70 0.67
N THR A 24 8.58 -18.51 0.46
CA THR A 24 9.83 -18.14 1.12
C THR A 24 9.73 -16.80 1.84
N PRO A 25 9.46 -16.77 3.17
CA PRO A 25 9.22 -15.52 3.92
C PRO A 25 10.33 -14.47 3.83
N TRP A 26 11.61 -14.88 3.72
CA TRP A 26 12.73 -13.93 3.60
C TRP A 26 12.67 -13.08 2.32
N VAL A 27 12.01 -13.58 1.26
CA VAL A 27 11.87 -12.81 0.00
C VAL A 27 11.12 -11.50 0.24
N LYS A 28 10.03 -11.54 1.04
CA LYS A 28 9.30 -10.31 1.41
C LYS A 28 10.16 -9.34 2.22
N THR A 29 11.03 -9.84 3.08
CA THR A 29 11.99 -9.02 3.82
C THR A 29 12.97 -8.31 2.88
N GLU A 30 13.53 -9.02 1.91
CA GLU A 30 14.43 -8.43 0.91
C GLU A 30 13.69 -7.42 -0.02
N MET A 31 12.46 -7.73 -0.40
CA MET A 31 11.59 -6.77 -1.10
C MET A 31 11.37 -5.50 -0.25
N GLY A 32 11.12 -5.67 1.04
CA GLY A 32 10.98 -4.57 1.99
C GLY A 32 12.23 -3.68 2.05
N LYS A 33 13.41 -4.29 2.18
CA LYS A 33 14.69 -3.57 2.16
C LYS A 33 14.92 -2.84 0.84
N ALA A 34 14.66 -3.51 -0.28
CA ALA A 34 14.82 -2.92 -1.61
C ALA A 34 13.89 -1.70 -1.80
N CYS A 35 12.62 -1.82 -1.38
CA CYS A 35 11.66 -0.74 -1.41
C CYS A 35 12.08 0.43 -0.52
N ALA A 36 12.47 0.19 0.74
CA ALA A 36 12.94 1.23 1.65
C ALA A 36 14.17 1.97 1.10
N ASN A 37 15.12 1.26 0.50
CA ASN A 37 16.26 1.84 -0.17
C ASN A 37 15.89 2.67 -1.42
N CYS A 38 14.84 2.25 -2.13
CA CYS A 38 14.31 3.00 -3.27
C CYS A 38 13.66 4.31 -2.80
N MET A 39 12.81 4.24 -1.77
CA MET A 39 12.18 5.41 -1.16
C MET A 39 13.20 6.44 -0.73
N LYS A 40 14.26 6.03 -0.02
CA LYS A 40 15.37 6.91 0.41
C LYS A 40 15.99 7.69 -0.75
N LYS A 41 16.07 7.11 -1.94
CA LYS A 41 16.64 7.76 -3.13
C LYS A 41 15.68 8.72 -3.81
N LEU A 42 14.37 8.46 -3.72
CA LEU A 42 13.33 9.22 -4.40
C LEU A 42 12.77 10.36 -3.55
N LEU A 43 12.67 10.15 -2.23
CA LEU A 43 12.09 11.14 -1.32
C LEU A 43 13.10 12.21 -0.94
N LYS A 44 12.69 13.48 -1.07
CA LYS A 44 13.49 14.65 -0.68
C LYS A 44 12.56 15.67 -0.04
N GLY A 45 12.86 16.04 1.22
CA GLY A 45 12.08 17.01 1.97
C GLY A 45 10.71 16.45 2.39
N GLU A 46 9.75 17.35 2.62
CA GLU A 46 8.40 16.98 3.03
C GLU A 46 7.66 16.26 1.91
N ASN A 47 7.13 15.07 2.20
CA ASN A 47 6.37 14.27 1.24
C ASN A 47 5.16 13.62 1.90
N ILE A 48 4.08 13.53 1.14
CA ILE A 48 2.90 12.74 1.48
C ILE A 48 3.00 11.41 0.74
N ILE A 49 2.96 10.31 1.49
CA ILE A 49 3.11 8.96 0.95
C ILE A 49 1.83 8.19 1.22
N ALA A 50 1.12 7.87 0.15
CA ALA A 50 -0.08 7.03 0.23
C ALA A 50 0.31 5.55 0.21
N VAL A 51 -0.21 4.77 1.14
CA VAL A 51 0.18 3.37 1.35
C VAL A 51 -1.06 2.47 1.34
N THR A 52 -1.02 1.40 0.57
CA THR A 52 -2.07 0.37 0.60
C THR A 52 -1.78 -0.69 1.67
N GLY A 53 -2.67 -1.66 1.79
CA GLY A 53 -2.48 -2.82 2.67
C GLY A 53 -1.71 -3.96 1.99
N GLY A 54 -1.45 -5.01 2.77
CA GLY A 54 -0.90 -6.29 2.32
C GLY A 54 0.40 -6.69 2.99
N SER A 55 0.69 -8.00 3.00
CA SER A 55 1.85 -8.58 3.70
C SER A 55 3.20 -8.06 3.17
N THR A 56 3.30 -7.76 1.88
CA THR A 56 4.51 -7.16 1.31
C THR A 56 4.73 -5.75 1.84
N LEU A 57 3.66 -4.94 1.96
CA LEU A 57 3.74 -3.59 2.52
C LEU A 57 4.05 -3.61 4.03
N ALA A 58 3.55 -4.61 4.77
CA ALA A 58 3.94 -4.84 6.15
C ALA A 58 5.45 -5.11 6.26
N ALA A 59 6.03 -5.93 5.37
CA ALA A 59 7.46 -6.15 5.30
C ALA A 59 8.25 -4.86 4.95
N VAL A 60 7.73 -4.02 4.06
CA VAL A 60 8.33 -2.69 3.79
C VAL A 60 8.35 -1.82 5.04
N ALA A 61 7.24 -1.79 5.80
CA ALA A 61 7.15 -1.03 7.04
C ALA A 61 8.15 -1.51 8.10
N GLU A 62 8.36 -2.83 8.23
CA GLU A 62 9.38 -3.38 9.14
C GLU A 62 10.80 -2.96 8.75
N MET A 63 11.09 -2.80 7.47
CA MET A 63 12.41 -2.40 6.97
C MET A 63 12.57 -0.88 6.86
N ALA A 64 11.54 -0.11 7.16
CA ALA A 64 11.63 1.35 7.21
C ALA A 64 12.59 1.81 8.31
N THR A 65 13.32 2.88 8.05
CA THR A 65 14.30 3.48 8.97
C THR A 65 14.24 5.01 8.88
N PRO A 66 14.73 5.75 9.88
CA PRO A 66 14.77 7.21 9.83
C PRO A 66 15.49 7.78 8.60
N GLN A 67 16.40 7.01 7.99
CA GLN A 67 17.15 7.45 6.81
C GLN A 67 16.32 7.50 5.52
N ILE A 68 15.06 7.06 5.53
CA ILE A 68 14.18 7.17 4.37
C ILE A 68 13.89 8.65 4.02
N GLY A 69 13.74 9.51 5.03
CA GLY A 69 13.56 10.95 4.83
C GLY A 69 12.94 11.63 6.06
N ASP A 70 13.05 12.94 6.10
CA ASP A 70 12.50 13.79 7.13
C ASP A 70 11.18 14.42 6.68
N GLY A 71 10.30 14.75 7.64
CA GLY A 71 9.05 15.48 7.36
C GLY A 71 8.01 14.66 6.59
N LEU A 72 8.08 13.33 6.61
CA LEU A 72 7.15 12.47 5.88
C LEU A 72 5.79 12.42 6.55
N LEU A 73 4.75 12.28 5.74
CA LEU A 73 3.38 12.03 6.18
C LEU A 73 2.85 10.78 5.47
N PHE A 74 2.63 9.70 6.21
CA PHE A 74 2.02 8.49 5.68
C PHE A 74 0.50 8.56 5.79
N VAL A 75 -0.19 8.27 4.68
CA VAL A 75 -1.65 8.25 4.60
C VAL A 75 -2.14 6.93 4.01
N PRO A 76 -3.20 6.33 4.55
CA PRO A 76 -3.74 5.08 4.00
C PRO A 76 -4.43 5.36 2.66
N ALA A 77 -4.02 4.67 1.60
CA ALA A 77 -4.57 4.84 0.25
C ALA A 77 -5.93 4.12 0.04
N ARG A 78 -6.39 3.37 1.03
CA ARG A 78 -7.66 2.65 1.02
C ARG A 78 -8.21 2.53 2.43
N GLY A 79 -9.51 2.32 2.53
CA GLY A 79 -10.15 1.90 3.76
C GLY A 79 -9.75 0.48 4.18
N GLY A 80 -10.35 -0.03 5.21
CA GLY A 80 -10.18 -1.42 5.64
C GLY A 80 -10.94 -1.71 6.91
N PHE A 81 -11.72 -2.77 6.84
CA PHE A 81 -12.21 -3.55 7.97
C PHE A 81 -11.85 -4.99 7.69
N GLY A 82 -11.38 -5.72 8.67
CA GLY A 82 -11.08 -7.13 8.48
C GLY A 82 -10.26 -7.71 9.61
N GLU A 83 -10.08 -9.01 9.55
CA GLU A 83 -9.45 -9.80 10.61
C GLU A 83 -7.92 -9.61 10.67
N ASP A 84 -7.31 -9.25 9.54
CA ASP A 84 -5.85 -9.14 9.42
C ASP A 84 -5.38 -7.69 9.64
N VAL A 85 -5.42 -7.27 10.90
CA VAL A 85 -5.13 -5.88 11.31
C VAL A 85 -3.71 -5.45 10.91
N GLU A 86 -2.73 -6.34 10.98
CA GLU A 86 -1.32 -6.01 10.69
C GLU A 86 -1.08 -5.67 9.22
N HIS A 87 -1.91 -6.19 8.32
CA HIS A 87 -1.83 -5.95 6.89
C HIS A 87 -2.75 -4.83 6.39
N GLN A 88 -3.46 -4.15 7.29
CA GLN A 88 -4.29 -3.00 6.91
C GLN A 88 -3.44 -1.75 6.66
N ALA A 89 -3.89 -0.92 5.72
CA ALA A 89 -3.21 0.32 5.35
C ALA A 89 -2.97 1.25 6.56
N ASN A 90 -3.94 1.38 7.46
CA ASN A 90 -3.81 2.16 8.69
C ASN A 90 -2.66 1.68 9.58
N SER A 91 -2.55 0.37 9.80
CA SER A 91 -1.50 -0.24 10.63
C SER A 91 -0.12 -0.07 10.01
N ILE A 92 -0.03 -0.27 8.69
CA ILE A 92 1.21 -0.10 7.93
C ILE A 92 1.66 1.36 7.96
N CYS A 93 0.77 2.33 7.77
CA CYS A 93 1.08 3.76 7.89
C CYS A 93 1.60 4.12 9.29
N SER A 94 0.94 3.62 10.34
CA SER A 94 1.36 3.82 11.71
C SER A 94 2.76 3.26 11.96
N LYS A 95 3.03 2.04 11.50
CA LYS A 95 4.33 1.37 11.63
C LYS A 95 5.45 2.10 10.87
N MET A 96 5.17 2.52 9.63
CA MET A 96 6.13 3.32 8.86
C MET A 96 6.46 4.63 9.55
N ALA A 97 5.45 5.33 10.07
CA ALA A 97 5.64 6.57 10.79
C ALA A 97 6.47 6.38 12.07
N GLU A 98 6.19 5.34 12.85
CA GLU A 98 6.97 4.97 14.04
C GLU A 98 8.45 4.71 13.68
N LYS A 99 8.71 3.87 12.68
CA LYS A 99 10.06 3.47 12.25
C LYS A 99 10.87 4.63 11.67
N THR A 100 10.22 5.60 11.07
CA THR A 100 10.89 6.75 10.43
C THR A 100 10.91 8.01 11.29
N GLY A 101 10.22 8.02 12.44
CA GLY A 101 10.05 9.23 13.26
C GLY A 101 9.14 10.27 12.60
N SER A 102 8.23 9.83 11.73
CA SER A 102 7.37 10.67 10.89
C SER A 102 5.94 10.73 11.40
N LYS A 103 5.05 11.37 10.64
CA LYS A 103 3.62 11.47 10.95
C LYS A 103 2.79 10.50 10.12
N HIS A 104 1.59 10.18 10.60
CA HIS A 104 0.60 9.46 9.81
C HIS A 104 -0.81 10.02 10.01
N ARG A 105 -1.71 9.63 9.13
CA ARG A 105 -3.17 9.79 9.27
C ARG A 105 -3.83 8.42 9.25
N VAL A 106 -5.06 8.37 9.70
CA VAL A 106 -5.90 7.16 9.67
C VAL A 106 -7.16 7.45 8.87
N LEU A 107 -7.67 6.43 8.19
CA LEU A 107 -8.92 6.47 7.44
C LEU A 107 -9.80 5.31 7.89
N TYR A 108 -10.77 5.59 8.75
CA TYR A 108 -11.69 4.59 9.29
C TYR A 108 -12.97 4.52 8.44
N VAL A 109 -12.82 4.00 7.25
CA VAL A 109 -13.94 3.68 6.35
C VAL A 109 -13.77 2.26 5.82
N PRO A 110 -14.86 1.55 5.51
CA PRO A 110 -14.77 0.26 4.83
C PRO A 110 -14.07 0.37 3.48
N ASP A 111 -13.49 -0.75 3.02
CA ASP A 111 -12.88 -0.85 1.68
C ASP A 111 -13.92 -0.71 0.57
N GLU A 112 -15.09 -1.34 0.78
CA GLU A 112 -16.20 -1.34 -0.16
C GLU A 112 -17.42 -0.72 0.53
N ILE A 113 -17.98 0.29 -0.08
CA ILE A 113 -19.18 1.00 0.38
C ILE A 113 -20.14 1.24 -0.78
N SER A 114 -21.42 1.37 -0.48
CA SER A 114 -22.40 1.76 -1.51
C SER A 114 -22.18 3.21 -1.97
N PRO A 115 -22.68 3.57 -3.17
CA PRO A 115 -22.61 4.95 -3.65
C PRO A 115 -23.23 5.96 -2.68
N GLU A 116 -24.35 5.59 -2.02
CA GLU A 116 -25.03 6.45 -1.06
C GLU A 116 -24.18 6.69 0.20
N MET A 117 -23.50 5.65 0.69
CA MET A 117 -22.56 5.77 1.81
C MET A 117 -21.36 6.63 1.42
N TYR A 118 -20.85 6.47 0.19
CA TYR A 118 -19.74 7.30 -0.31
C TYR A 118 -20.10 8.78 -0.28
N GLU A 119 -21.26 9.16 -0.81
CA GLU A 119 -21.78 10.54 -0.80
C GLU A 119 -21.95 11.11 0.62
N THR A 120 -22.19 10.24 1.60
CA THR A 120 -22.27 10.64 3.01
C THR A 120 -20.87 10.83 3.61
N PHE A 121 -19.98 9.88 3.41
CA PHE A 121 -18.64 9.92 3.98
C PHE A 121 -17.78 11.08 3.45
N ILE A 122 -17.88 11.42 2.17
CA ILE A 122 -17.11 12.55 1.61
C ILE A 122 -17.53 13.93 2.16
N LYS A 123 -18.72 14.02 2.76
CA LYS A 123 -19.20 15.25 3.43
C LYS A 123 -18.64 15.40 4.84
N GLU A 124 -18.17 14.30 5.45
CA GLU A 124 -17.53 14.35 6.75
C GLU A 124 -16.16 15.00 6.65
N GLN A 125 -15.96 16.12 7.35
CA GLN A 125 -14.76 16.93 7.24
C GLN A 125 -13.48 16.13 7.45
N LYS A 126 -13.41 15.31 8.49
CA LYS A 126 -12.20 14.52 8.83
C LYS A 126 -11.88 13.47 7.76
N ILE A 127 -12.89 12.87 7.15
CA ILE A 127 -12.70 11.91 6.06
C ILE A 127 -12.20 12.66 4.82
N ASN A 128 -12.84 13.77 4.48
CA ASN A 128 -12.47 14.58 3.32
C ASN A 128 -11.02 15.10 3.43
N GLU A 129 -10.59 15.56 4.60
CA GLU A 129 -9.20 15.98 4.85
C GLU A 129 -8.21 14.87 4.48
N VAL A 130 -8.47 13.62 4.89
CA VAL A 130 -7.59 12.48 4.53
C VAL A 130 -7.66 12.17 3.04
N LEU A 131 -8.86 12.21 2.43
CA LEU A 131 -9.00 12.00 0.99
C LEU A 131 -8.24 13.06 0.17
N GLN A 132 -8.22 14.32 0.61
CA GLN A 132 -7.43 15.37 -0.03
C GLN A 132 -5.91 15.08 0.11
N LEU A 133 -5.45 14.63 1.27
CA LEU A 133 -4.05 14.21 1.45
C LEU A 133 -3.68 13.05 0.52
N ILE A 134 -4.57 12.05 0.36
CA ILE A 134 -4.35 10.94 -0.58
C ILE A 134 -4.22 11.45 -2.03
N ARG A 135 -5.11 12.37 -2.44
CA ARG A 135 -5.08 12.97 -3.79
C ARG A 135 -3.84 13.82 -4.05
N SER A 136 -3.27 14.42 -3.02
CA SER A 136 -2.06 15.24 -3.09
C SER A 136 -0.78 14.46 -2.79
N ALA A 137 -0.85 13.13 -2.67
CA ALA A 137 0.31 12.31 -2.38
C ALA A 137 1.40 12.43 -3.46
N ASN A 138 2.64 12.61 -3.03
CA ASN A 138 3.81 12.67 -3.91
C ASN A 138 4.24 11.27 -4.37
N MET A 139 3.89 10.25 -3.56
CA MET A 139 4.23 8.85 -3.83
C MET A 139 3.09 7.94 -3.39
N ILE A 140 2.83 6.90 -4.16
CA ILE A 140 1.94 5.81 -3.78
C ILE A 140 2.76 4.52 -3.73
N ILE A 141 2.63 3.78 -2.63
CA ILE A 141 3.23 2.45 -2.47
C ILE A 141 2.11 1.43 -2.38
N HIS A 142 2.12 0.47 -3.30
CA HIS A 142 1.11 -0.57 -3.32
C HIS A 142 1.68 -1.93 -3.69
N GLY A 143 1.02 -3.01 -3.28
CA GLY A 143 1.29 -4.36 -3.73
C GLY A 143 0.40 -4.72 -4.93
N ILE A 144 0.87 -5.67 -5.73
CA ILE A 144 0.08 -6.32 -6.78
C ILE A 144 -0.07 -7.78 -6.35
N GLY A 145 -1.29 -8.26 -6.30
CA GLY A 145 -1.63 -9.63 -5.92
C GLY A 145 -2.40 -10.34 -7.03
N ASP A 146 -2.48 -11.66 -6.94
CA ASP A 146 -3.35 -12.46 -7.78
C ASP A 146 -4.81 -12.12 -7.55
N ALA A 147 -5.56 -11.82 -8.61
CA ALA A 147 -6.94 -11.33 -8.52
C ALA A 147 -7.87 -12.36 -7.86
N LEU A 148 -7.75 -13.64 -8.21
CA LEU A 148 -8.60 -14.71 -7.67
C LEU A 148 -8.28 -14.97 -6.20
N LYS A 149 -6.99 -15.09 -5.84
CA LYS A 149 -6.56 -15.25 -4.44
C LYS A 149 -7.01 -14.07 -3.57
N MET A 150 -6.97 -12.85 -4.11
CA MET A 150 -7.42 -11.65 -3.39
C MET A 150 -8.94 -11.63 -3.21
N ALA A 151 -9.71 -12.00 -4.23
CA ALA A 151 -11.16 -12.09 -4.17
C ALA A 151 -11.64 -13.17 -3.19
N GLU A 152 -11.00 -14.34 -3.17
CA GLU A 152 -11.26 -15.40 -2.20
C GLU A 152 -11.00 -14.92 -0.76
N ARG A 153 -9.86 -14.28 -0.51
CA ARG A 153 -9.51 -13.71 0.80
C ARG A 153 -10.52 -12.69 1.30
N ARG A 154 -11.06 -11.89 0.39
CA ARG A 154 -12.07 -10.85 0.69
C ARG A 154 -13.48 -11.39 0.78
N LYS A 155 -13.68 -12.68 0.54
CA LYS A 155 -15.02 -13.31 0.47
C LYS A 155 -15.94 -12.56 -0.50
N THR A 156 -15.37 -12.16 -1.64
CA THR A 156 -16.08 -11.43 -2.70
C THR A 156 -17.27 -12.24 -3.22
N SER A 157 -18.32 -11.57 -3.72
CA SER A 157 -19.52 -12.24 -4.19
C SER A 157 -19.26 -13.26 -5.30
N PRO A 158 -20.05 -14.34 -5.40
CA PRO A 158 -19.88 -15.36 -6.44
C PRO A 158 -19.92 -14.79 -7.86
N GLU A 159 -20.71 -13.74 -8.09
CA GLU A 159 -20.83 -13.07 -9.39
C GLU A 159 -19.51 -12.41 -9.81
N VAL A 160 -18.87 -11.70 -8.89
CA VAL A 160 -17.56 -11.08 -9.15
C VAL A 160 -16.47 -12.15 -9.31
N MET A 161 -16.53 -13.24 -8.53
CA MET A 161 -15.62 -14.38 -8.71
C MET A 161 -15.75 -15.03 -10.09
N GLU A 162 -16.98 -15.19 -10.60
CA GLU A 162 -17.19 -15.71 -11.95
C GLU A 162 -16.69 -14.75 -13.03
N PHE A 163 -16.88 -13.45 -12.85
CA PHE A 163 -16.32 -12.43 -13.76
C PHE A 163 -14.79 -12.53 -13.84
N LEU A 164 -14.11 -12.56 -12.69
CA LEU A 164 -12.65 -12.64 -12.63
C LEU A 164 -12.07 -13.93 -13.23
N LYS A 165 -12.84 -15.02 -13.28
CA LYS A 165 -12.41 -16.29 -13.91
C LYS A 165 -12.50 -16.28 -15.42
N ARG A 166 -13.24 -15.35 -16.01
CA ARG A 166 -13.47 -15.26 -17.47
C ARG A 166 -12.45 -14.37 -18.19
N GLU A 167 -11.74 -13.50 -17.43
CA GLU A 167 -10.67 -12.64 -17.90
C GLU A 167 -9.30 -13.33 -17.80
#